data_53782b8bf89b9f04ddaadcfefef7c891
#
_entry.id   53782b8bf89b9f04ddaadcfefef7c891
#
_cell.length_a   1.000
_cell.length_b   1.000
_cell.length_c   1.000
_cell.angle_alpha   90.00
_cell.angle_beta   90.00
_cell.angle_gamma   90.00
#
_symmetry.space_group_name_H-M   'P 1'
#
loop_
_entity.id
_entity.type
_entity.pdbx_description
1 polymer ?
#
loop_
_entity_poly.entity_id
_entity_poly.type
_entity_poly.pdbx_seq_one_letter_code
_entity_poly.pdbx_strand_id
1 'polypeptide(L)'
;MDIYLKLFEVLFPVFFIVGIGFLLGKKNPNFDTSFITTYAGNFGTPALVIFALTAGGVTFDIFKEFFFYALILLSAFGIIGLIFLVLMKKDYIRELPTFILPNTGNMGIPICLFAYGELGMGIAAAISSLVVLLHFTLNIFLAKRAFDFQTIFKSPAFYAIIITVLFLYFEQPVPQFVMNTVMLLAYGMIVMILMSLGVALTQMKVFSFKDAVITSTGRVILGPIIGFILIKIFGLTGVSAGVVLIQSSMPSAILCYLVASMYSPKEIVD
;
A
#
# COMPACT_ATOMS: atom_id res chain seq x y z
N MET A 1 -17.41 19.69 14.48
CA MET A 1 -15.98 19.53 14.68
C MET A 1 -15.27 20.15 13.49
N ASP A 2 -14.27 20.99 13.72
CA ASP A 2 -13.54 21.65 12.63
C ASP A 2 -12.87 20.59 11.75
N ILE A 3 -13.05 20.68 10.43
CA ILE A 3 -12.49 19.73 9.46
C ILE A 3 -10.96 19.66 9.57
N TYR A 4 -10.32 20.77 9.90
CA TYR A 4 -8.86 20.83 10.09
C TYR A 4 -8.40 20.05 11.32
N LEU A 5 -9.18 20.10 12.43
CA LEU A 5 -8.88 19.33 13.63
C LEU A 5 -8.99 17.84 13.33
N LYS A 6 -10.04 17.42 12.61
CA LYS A 6 -10.20 16.01 12.23
C LYS A 6 -9.08 15.52 11.29
N LEU A 7 -8.66 16.34 10.33
CA LEU A 7 -7.52 16.02 9.48
C LEU A 7 -6.23 15.87 10.29
N PHE A 8 -6.02 16.73 11.26
CA PHE A 8 -4.87 16.64 12.16
C PHE A 8 -4.92 15.37 13.00
N GLU A 9 -6.05 15.03 13.61
CA GLU A 9 -6.22 13.80 14.40
C GLU A 9 -5.93 12.54 13.59
N VAL A 10 -6.29 12.51 12.31
CA VAL A 10 -6.06 11.37 11.41
C VAL A 10 -4.60 11.27 10.96
N LEU A 11 -4.00 12.39 10.58
CA LEU A 11 -2.68 12.40 9.94
C LEU A 11 -1.54 12.45 10.96
N PHE A 12 -1.73 13.14 12.09
CA PHE A 12 -0.70 13.33 13.10
C PHE A 12 -0.07 12.01 13.59
N PRO A 13 -0.83 10.96 13.98
CA PRO A 13 -0.23 9.71 14.46
C PRO A 13 0.68 9.07 13.41
N VAL A 14 0.27 9.08 12.14
CA VAL A 14 1.03 8.49 11.04
C VAL A 14 2.34 9.25 10.84
N PHE A 15 2.27 10.56 10.67
CA PHE A 15 3.46 11.39 10.45
C PHE A 15 4.37 11.47 11.67
N PHE A 16 3.81 11.41 12.87
CA PHE A 16 4.58 11.40 14.10
C PHE A 16 5.42 10.13 14.22
N ILE A 17 4.85 8.97 13.95
CA ILE A 17 5.57 7.68 13.97
C ILE A 17 6.64 7.64 12.86
N VAL A 18 6.32 8.12 11.65
CA VAL A 18 7.31 8.28 10.57
C VAL A 18 8.42 9.23 11.01
N GLY A 19 8.09 10.34 11.69
CA GLY A 19 9.05 11.28 12.24
C GLY A 19 10.00 10.66 13.27
N ILE A 20 9.50 9.79 14.15
CA ILE A 20 10.35 9.02 15.07
C ILE A 20 11.34 8.16 14.27
N GLY A 21 10.86 7.44 13.26
CA GLY A 21 11.72 6.62 12.39
C GLY A 21 12.78 7.46 11.66
N PHE A 22 12.40 8.63 11.15
CA PHE A 22 13.33 9.58 10.52
C PHE A 22 14.42 10.04 11.47
N LEU A 23 14.07 10.39 12.72
CA LEU A 23 15.05 10.80 13.73
C LEU A 23 16.01 9.65 14.08
N LEU A 24 15.50 8.41 14.19
CA LEU A 24 16.33 7.23 14.43
C LEU A 24 17.29 6.98 13.28
N GLY A 25 16.83 7.03 12.02
CA GLY A 25 17.67 6.86 10.84
C GLY A 25 18.72 7.96 10.69
N LYS A 26 18.34 9.22 10.99
CA LYS A 26 19.29 10.35 10.99
C LYS A 26 20.38 10.21 12.06
N LYS A 27 20.00 9.70 13.25
CA LYS A 27 20.94 9.47 14.36
C LYS A 27 21.85 8.28 14.10
N ASN A 28 21.35 7.25 13.40
CA ASN A 28 22.07 6.03 13.06
C ASN A 28 21.95 5.77 11.55
N PRO A 29 22.84 6.32 10.70
CA PRO A 29 22.73 6.18 9.24
C PRO A 29 22.74 4.72 8.74
N ASN A 30 23.33 3.81 9.51
CA ASN A 30 23.37 2.38 9.21
C ASN A 30 22.32 1.58 9.98
N PHE A 31 21.19 2.21 10.35
CA PHE A 31 20.11 1.53 11.06
C PHE A 31 19.58 0.36 10.23
N ASP A 32 19.73 -0.84 10.75
CA ASP A 32 19.28 -2.06 10.09
C ASP A 32 17.77 -2.27 10.31
N THR A 33 17.00 -2.25 9.22
CA THR A 33 15.56 -2.52 9.23
C THR A 33 15.22 -3.95 8.78
N SER A 34 16.19 -4.84 8.63
CA SER A 34 15.98 -6.20 8.11
C SER A 34 15.00 -7.02 8.95
N PHE A 35 15.08 -6.89 10.29
CA PHE A 35 14.12 -7.53 11.20
C PHE A 35 12.69 -7.02 10.92
N ILE A 36 12.51 -5.70 10.78
CA ILE A 36 11.20 -5.09 10.52
C ILE A 36 10.64 -5.59 9.18
N THR A 37 11.48 -5.62 8.14
CA THR A 37 11.10 -6.09 6.81
C THR A 37 10.73 -7.57 6.82
N THR A 38 11.50 -8.40 7.53
CA THR A 38 11.23 -9.84 7.68
C THR A 38 9.95 -10.09 8.46
N TYR A 39 9.74 -9.37 9.57
CA TYR A 39 8.50 -9.44 10.34
C TYR A 39 7.30 -9.01 9.50
N ALA A 40 7.42 -7.86 8.83
CA ALA A 40 6.36 -7.32 7.98
C ALA A 40 5.95 -8.29 6.87
N GLY A 41 6.91 -8.88 6.16
CA GLY A 41 6.63 -9.80 5.06
C GLY A 41 6.03 -11.13 5.49
N ASN A 42 6.53 -11.71 6.60
CA ASN A 42 6.18 -13.07 6.97
C ASN A 42 5.01 -13.17 7.97
N PHE A 43 4.81 -12.15 8.82
CA PHE A 43 3.81 -12.18 9.88
C PHE A 43 2.89 -10.97 9.86
N GLY A 44 3.44 -9.77 9.78
CA GLY A 44 2.71 -8.53 9.96
C GLY A 44 1.69 -8.26 8.86
N THR A 45 2.09 -8.32 7.59
CA THR A 45 1.17 -8.11 6.46
C THR A 45 0.10 -9.20 6.38
N PRO A 46 0.41 -10.50 6.50
CA PRO A 46 -0.61 -11.53 6.62
C PRO A 46 -1.61 -11.27 7.73
N ALA A 47 -1.13 -10.96 8.94
CA ALA A 47 -1.97 -10.68 10.09
C ALA A 47 -2.84 -9.42 9.87
N LEU A 48 -2.26 -8.36 9.30
CA LEU A 48 -2.99 -7.13 9.00
C LEU A 48 -4.12 -7.37 7.99
N VAL A 49 -3.90 -8.19 6.96
CA VAL A 49 -4.94 -8.54 5.98
C VAL A 49 -6.07 -9.31 6.65
N ILE A 50 -5.75 -10.35 7.43
CA ILE A 50 -6.77 -11.15 8.14
C ILE A 50 -7.55 -10.24 9.10
N PHE A 51 -6.86 -9.49 9.96
CA PHE A 51 -7.49 -8.64 10.96
C PHE A 51 -8.35 -7.56 10.31
N ALA A 52 -7.80 -6.82 9.34
CA ALA A 52 -8.50 -5.69 8.73
C ALA A 52 -9.77 -6.10 7.99
N LEU A 53 -9.73 -7.20 7.23
CA LEU A 53 -10.90 -7.69 6.49
C LEU A 53 -11.98 -8.25 7.42
N THR A 54 -11.60 -8.90 8.53
CA THR A 54 -12.56 -9.57 9.40
C THR A 54 -13.08 -8.67 10.52
N ALA A 55 -12.24 -7.84 11.14
CA ALA A 55 -12.65 -6.91 12.20
C ALA A 55 -13.55 -5.79 11.67
N GLY A 56 -13.32 -5.34 10.43
CA GLY A 56 -14.06 -4.25 9.80
C GLY A 56 -15.49 -4.62 9.38
N GLY A 57 -15.96 -5.85 9.63
CA GLY A 57 -17.28 -6.30 9.19
C GLY A 57 -17.43 -6.34 7.67
N VAL A 58 -16.33 -6.52 6.95
CA VAL A 58 -16.34 -6.65 5.48
C VAL A 58 -16.95 -7.99 5.11
N THR A 59 -18.03 -7.95 4.33
CA THR A 59 -18.62 -9.16 3.74
C THR A 59 -17.88 -9.55 2.45
N PHE A 60 -18.14 -10.77 1.97
CA PHE A 60 -17.57 -11.21 0.68
C PHE A 60 -18.00 -10.30 -0.49
N ASP A 61 -19.23 -9.78 -0.44
CA ASP A 61 -19.74 -8.85 -1.46
C ASP A 61 -19.00 -7.51 -1.43
N ILE A 62 -18.81 -6.93 -0.23
CA ILE A 62 -17.98 -5.73 -0.06
C ILE A 62 -16.55 -5.98 -0.54
N PHE A 63 -15.94 -7.11 -0.18
CA PHE A 63 -14.60 -7.47 -0.65
C PHE A 63 -14.52 -7.50 -2.18
N LYS A 64 -15.43 -8.21 -2.86
CA LYS A 64 -15.48 -8.30 -4.33
C LYS A 64 -15.62 -6.93 -4.97
N GLU A 65 -16.52 -6.10 -4.44
CA GLU A 65 -16.79 -4.77 -4.95
C GLU A 65 -15.55 -3.89 -4.89
N PHE A 66 -14.90 -3.80 -3.73
CA PHE A 66 -13.71 -2.96 -3.58
C PHE A 66 -12.46 -3.54 -4.24
N PHE A 67 -12.35 -4.85 -4.34
CA PHE A 67 -11.32 -5.50 -5.14
C PHE A 67 -11.48 -5.17 -6.65
N PHE A 68 -12.73 -5.14 -7.13
CA PHE A 68 -13.03 -4.72 -8.50
C PHE A 68 -12.76 -3.24 -8.73
N TYR A 69 -13.12 -2.35 -7.79
CA TYR A 69 -12.76 -0.93 -7.87
C TYR A 69 -11.25 -0.73 -7.86
N ALA A 70 -10.51 -1.51 -7.08
CA ALA A 70 -9.06 -1.50 -7.11
C ALA A 70 -8.51 -1.90 -8.48
N LEU A 71 -9.09 -2.92 -9.13
CA LEU A 71 -8.68 -3.33 -10.47
C LEU A 71 -8.86 -2.20 -11.50
N ILE A 72 -10.00 -1.51 -11.48
CA ILE A 72 -10.25 -0.37 -12.35
C ILE A 72 -9.28 0.76 -12.06
N LEU A 73 -9.09 1.10 -10.77
CA LEU A 73 -8.21 2.16 -10.32
C LEU A 73 -6.76 1.92 -10.77
N LEU A 74 -6.23 0.72 -10.53
CA LEU A 74 -4.87 0.36 -10.87
C LEU A 74 -4.66 0.26 -12.39
N SER A 75 -5.68 -0.21 -13.13
CA SER A 75 -5.66 -0.20 -14.59
C SER A 75 -5.63 1.24 -15.15
N ALA A 76 -6.42 2.15 -14.58
CA ALA A 76 -6.40 3.56 -14.93
C ALA A 76 -5.03 4.19 -14.63
N PHE A 77 -4.45 3.91 -13.46
CA PHE A 77 -3.09 4.34 -13.12
C PHE A 77 -2.06 3.80 -14.11
N GLY A 78 -2.19 2.54 -14.52
CA GLY A 78 -1.31 1.92 -15.50
C GLY A 78 -1.37 2.61 -16.85
N ILE A 79 -2.57 2.82 -17.37
CA ILE A 79 -2.78 3.45 -18.69
C ILE A 79 -2.33 4.91 -18.67
N ILE A 80 -2.82 5.70 -17.70
CA ILE A 80 -2.50 7.13 -17.62
C ILE A 80 -1.03 7.34 -17.26
N GLY A 81 -0.49 6.52 -16.34
CA GLY A 81 0.93 6.55 -15.98
C GLY A 81 1.83 6.21 -17.18
N LEU A 82 1.46 5.20 -17.98
CA LEU A 82 2.19 4.86 -19.19
C LEU A 82 2.18 5.99 -20.21
N ILE A 83 1.00 6.58 -20.47
CA ILE A 83 0.88 7.75 -21.37
C ILE A 83 1.75 8.90 -20.86
N PHE A 84 1.67 9.20 -19.56
CA PHE A 84 2.47 10.25 -18.93
C PHE A 84 3.98 10.02 -19.11
N LEU A 85 4.45 8.81 -18.81
CA LEU A 85 5.87 8.46 -18.91
C LEU A 85 6.37 8.51 -20.36
N VAL A 86 5.58 8.02 -21.34
CA VAL A 86 5.91 8.09 -22.76
C VAL A 86 6.00 9.54 -23.25
N LEU A 87 5.04 10.38 -22.86
CA LEU A 87 5.05 11.81 -23.22
C LEU A 87 6.25 12.55 -22.62
N MET A 88 6.63 12.17 -21.38
CA MET A 88 7.79 12.74 -20.69
C MET A 88 9.13 12.12 -21.13
N LYS A 89 9.12 11.17 -22.08
CA LYS A 89 10.28 10.43 -22.57
C LYS A 89 11.08 9.74 -21.45
N LYS A 90 10.35 9.16 -20.47
CA LYS A 90 10.92 8.41 -19.34
C LYS A 90 10.96 6.92 -19.63
N ASP A 91 11.80 6.20 -18.88
CA ASP A 91 11.81 4.74 -18.92
C ASP A 91 10.52 4.19 -18.25
N TYR A 92 9.53 3.86 -19.10
CA TYR A 92 8.23 3.38 -18.64
C TYR A 92 8.32 2.00 -17.97
N ILE A 93 9.27 1.14 -18.34
CA ILE A 93 9.40 -0.18 -17.69
C ILE A 93 9.84 -0.02 -16.24
N ARG A 94 10.77 0.90 -16.00
CA ARG A 94 11.36 1.18 -14.70
C ARG A 94 10.43 2.00 -13.79
N GLU A 95 9.78 3.03 -14.36
CA GLU A 95 9.02 3.99 -13.56
C GLU A 95 7.52 3.66 -13.44
N LEU A 96 6.97 2.81 -14.30
CA LEU A 96 5.55 2.45 -14.30
C LEU A 96 5.05 1.84 -12.98
N PRO A 97 5.81 0.97 -12.26
CA PRO A 97 5.38 0.47 -10.95
C PRO A 97 5.07 1.57 -9.95
N THR A 98 5.80 2.70 -9.99
CA THR A 98 5.58 3.83 -9.07
C THR A 98 4.25 4.55 -9.31
N PHE A 99 3.69 4.48 -10.53
CA PHE A 99 2.37 4.99 -10.85
C PHE A 99 1.27 3.99 -10.50
N ILE A 100 1.46 2.71 -10.81
CA ILE A 100 0.41 1.69 -10.63
C ILE A 100 0.22 1.33 -9.17
N LEU A 101 1.31 1.25 -8.38
CA LEU A 101 1.31 0.65 -7.05
C LEU A 101 1.40 1.70 -5.94
N PRO A 102 0.24 2.23 -5.47
CA PRO A 102 0.19 3.15 -4.34
C PRO A 102 0.52 2.44 -3.02
N ASN A 103 0.98 3.21 -2.04
CA ASN A 103 1.28 2.73 -0.70
C ASN A 103 0.00 2.52 0.14
N THR A 104 -0.93 1.73 -0.40
CA THR A 104 -2.24 1.47 0.20
C THR A 104 -2.15 0.70 1.50
N GLY A 105 -1.23 -0.29 1.58
CA GLY A 105 -1.08 -1.14 2.76
C GLY A 105 -0.44 -0.40 3.94
N ASN A 106 0.77 0.13 3.75
CA ASN A 106 1.58 0.64 4.86
C ASN A 106 1.14 2.03 5.35
N MET A 107 0.57 2.86 4.48
CA MET A 107 0.03 4.19 4.84
C MET A 107 -1.48 4.26 4.71
N GLY A 108 -2.03 3.73 3.63
CA GLY A 108 -3.45 3.86 3.34
C GLY A 108 -4.34 3.17 4.36
N ILE A 109 -4.04 1.95 4.78
CA ILE A 109 -4.82 1.22 5.80
C ILE A 109 -4.83 1.97 7.14
N PRO A 110 -3.68 2.40 7.73
CA PRO A 110 -3.69 3.17 8.97
C PRO A 110 -4.47 4.50 8.88
N ILE A 111 -4.32 5.22 7.77
CA ILE A 111 -5.06 6.48 7.57
C ILE A 111 -6.56 6.22 7.51
N CYS A 112 -7.00 5.17 6.80
CA CYS A 112 -8.40 4.79 6.72
C CYS A 112 -8.94 4.31 8.08
N LEU A 113 -8.13 3.61 8.89
CA LEU A 113 -8.49 3.24 10.26
C LEU A 113 -8.75 4.49 11.14
N PHE A 114 -7.86 5.48 11.11
CA PHE A 114 -8.04 6.69 11.89
C PHE A 114 -9.16 7.61 11.38
N ALA A 115 -9.42 7.59 10.07
CA ALA A 115 -10.47 8.41 9.46
C ALA A 115 -11.88 7.82 9.63
N TYR A 116 -12.01 6.49 9.51
CA TYR A 116 -13.30 5.80 9.37
C TYR A 116 -13.45 4.55 10.25
N GLY A 117 -12.53 4.31 11.18
CA GLY A 117 -12.56 3.16 12.08
C GLY A 117 -12.31 1.82 11.36
N GLU A 118 -12.75 0.73 11.98
CA GLU A 118 -12.49 -0.62 11.50
C GLU A 118 -13.11 -0.89 10.11
N LEU A 119 -14.31 -0.35 9.83
CA LEU A 119 -14.92 -0.47 8.50
C LEU A 119 -14.05 0.16 7.41
N GLY A 120 -13.51 1.37 7.67
CA GLY A 120 -12.58 2.02 6.75
C GLY A 120 -11.29 1.23 6.54
N MET A 121 -10.76 0.64 7.62
CA MET A 121 -9.61 -0.26 7.59
C MET A 121 -9.88 -1.50 6.72
N GLY A 122 -11.06 -2.12 6.89
CA GLY A 122 -11.44 -3.32 6.15
C GLY A 122 -11.60 -3.08 4.65
N ILE A 123 -12.30 -2.00 4.27
CA ILE A 123 -12.43 -1.60 2.86
C ILE A 123 -11.05 -1.28 2.25
N ALA A 124 -10.21 -0.57 2.98
CA ALA A 124 -8.84 -0.28 2.56
C ALA A 124 -8.00 -1.55 2.36
N ALA A 125 -8.19 -2.57 3.23
CA ALA A 125 -7.53 -3.86 3.10
C ALA A 125 -8.01 -4.65 1.86
N ALA A 126 -9.30 -4.56 1.49
CA ALA A 126 -9.81 -5.16 0.26
C ALA A 126 -9.12 -4.56 -0.98
N ILE A 127 -9.01 -3.23 -1.06
CA ILE A 127 -8.25 -2.54 -2.12
C ILE A 127 -6.77 -2.95 -2.09
N SER A 128 -6.16 -2.93 -0.90
CA SER A 128 -4.74 -3.24 -0.72
C SER A 128 -4.39 -4.69 -1.06
N SER A 129 -5.33 -5.62 -0.94
CA SER A 129 -5.12 -7.03 -1.30
C SER A 129 -4.69 -7.19 -2.76
N LEU A 130 -5.33 -6.46 -3.69
CA LEU A 130 -4.90 -6.48 -5.09
C LEU A 130 -3.52 -5.82 -5.28
N VAL A 131 -3.26 -4.71 -4.59
CA VAL A 131 -1.94 -4.03 -4.65
C VAL A 131 -0.83 -4.94 -4.17
N VAL A 132 -1.04 -5.68 -3.07
CA VAL A 132 -0.09 -6.68 -2.55
C VAL A 132 0.17 -7.77 -3.58
N LEU A 133 -0.88 -8.33 -4.21
CA LEU A 133 -0.72 -9.32 -5.28
C LEU A 133 0.09 -8.77 -6.46
N LEU A 134 -0.16 -7.53 -6.86
CA LEU A 134 0.58 -6.89 -7.95
C LEU A 134 2.04 -6.57 -7.59
N HIS A 135 2.36 -6.35 -6.33
CA HIS A 135 3.76 -6.23 -5.91
C HIS A 135 4.55 -7.51 -6.13
N PHE A 136 3.95 -8.68 -5.87
CA PHE A 136 4.60 -9.98 -6.04
C PHE A 136 4.49 -10.54 -7.47
N THR A 137 3.69 -9.92 -8.33
CA THR A 137 3.52 -10.31 -9.74
C THR A 137 4.12 -9.26 -10.68
N LEU A 138 3.35 -8.21 -10.97
CA LEU A 138 3.68 -7.18 -11.95
C LEU A 138 4.97 -6.42 -11.61
N ASN A 139 5.16 -6.00 -10.35
CA ASN A 139 6.35 -5.25 -9.95
C ASN A 139 7.62 -6.08 -10.12
N ILE A 140 7.60 -7.36 -9.67
CA ILE A 140 8.75 -8.26 -9.84
C ILE A 140 8.97 -8.59 -11.32
N PHE A 141 7.89 -8.80 -12.10
CA PHE A 141 8.00 -9.02 -13.54
C PHE A 141 8.70 -7.85 -14.26
N LEU A 142 8.28 -6.62 -13.96
CA LEU A 142 8.88 -5.42 -14.57
C LEU A 142 10.35 -5.24 -14.14
N ALA A 143 10.68 -5.52 -12.88
CA ALA A 143 12.03 -5.41 -12.37
C ALA A 143 12.98 -6.49 -12.91
N LYS A 144 12.54 -7.75 -12.94
CA LYS A 144 13.34 -8.91 -13.42
C LYS A 144 13.29 -9.08 -14.93
N ARG A 145 12.28 -8.49 -15.62
CA ARG A 145 11.92 -8.77 -17.03
C ARG A 145 11.64 -10.26 -17.28
N ALA A 146 11.21 -10.98 -16.24
CA ALA A 146 10.87 -12.40 -16.28
C ALA A 146 9.77 -12.72 -15.27
N PHE A 147 8.86 -13.64 -15.64
CA PHE A 147 7.84 -14.12 -14.70
C PHE A 147 8.46 -15.01 -13.62
N ASP A 148 8.17 -14.71 -12.37
CA ASP A 148 8.63 -15.48 -11.22
C ASP A 148 7.44 -15.94 -10.37
N PHE A 149 6.80 -17.01 -10.82
CA PHE A 149 5.67 -17.61 -10.09
C PHE A 149 6.07 -18.12 -8.71
N GLN A 150 7.33 -18.53 -8.51
CA GLN A 150 7.78 -19.06 -7.22
C GLN A 150 7.70 -18.00 -6.11
N THR A 151 7.95 -16.74 -6.43
CA THR A 151 7.89 -15.65 -5.45
C THR A 151 6.46 -15.41 -4.97
N ILE A 152 5.45 -15.57 -5.84
CA ILE A 152 4.03 -15.44 -5.45
C ILE A 152 3.66 -16.53 -4.44
N PHE A 153 3.96 -17.79 -4.79
CA PHE A 153 3.63 -18.95 -3.94
C PHE A 153 4.47 -19.04 -2.66
N LYS A 154 5.55 -18.29 -2.55
CA LYS A 154 6.33 -18.15 -1.31
C LYS A 154 5.84 -17.01 -0.41
N SER A 155 4.92 -16.15 -0.88
CA SER A 155 4.43 -15.01 -0.10
C SER A 155 3.38 -15.44 0.92
N PRO A 156 3.62 -15.29 2.24
CA PRO A 156 2.60 -15.57 3.25
C PRO A 156 1.35 -14.70 3.11
N ALA A 157 1.50 -13.46 2.62
CA ALA A 157 0.38 -12.55 2.38
C ALA A 157 -0.59 -13.08 1.31
N PHE A 158 -0.08 -13.79 0.29
CA PHE A 158 -0.91 -14.43 -0.72
C PHE A 158 -1.86 -15.47 -0.08
N TYR A 159 -1.35 -16.32 0.77
CA TYR A 159 -2.17 -17.32 1.50
C TYR A 159 -3.13 -16.66 2.48
N ALA A 160 -2.70 -15.61 3.18
CA ALA A 160 -3.56 -14.87 4.09
C ALA A 160 -4.78 -14.27 3.36
N ILE A 161 -4.58 -13.68 2.18
CA ILE A 161 -5.68 -13.17 1.34
C ILE A 161 -6.64 -14.31 0.98
N ILE A 162 -6.13 -15.43 0.45
CA ILE A 162 -6.96 -16.57 0.04
C ILE A 162 -7.76 -17.11 1.24
N ILE A 163 -7.10 -17.39 2.35
CA ILE A 163 -7.74 -17.94 3.54
C ILE A 163 -8.83 -16.98 4.05
N THR A 164 -8.53 -15.67 4.13
CA THR A 164 -9.50 -14.70 4.59
C THR A 164 -10.71 -14.60 3.66
N VAL A 165 -10.47 -14.59 2.35
CA VAL A 165 -11.55 -14.58 1.35
C VAL A 165 -12.43 -15.83 1.46
N LEU A 166 -11.85 -17.00 1.74
CA LEU A 166 -12.62 -18.22 2.00
C LEU A 166 -13.49 -18.09 3.27
N PHE A 167 -12.96 -17.53 4.37
CA PHE A 167 -13.77 -17.26 5.58
C PHE A 167 -14.93 -16.31 5.28
N LEU A 168 -14.69 -15.24 4.50
CA LEU A 168 -15.73 -14.30 4.08
C LEU A 168 -16.76 -14.98 3.16
N TYR A 169 -16.34 -15.81 2.22
CA TYR A 169 -17.22 -16.49 1.27
C TYR A 169 -18.14 -17.50 1.95
N PHE A 170 -17.62 -18.27 2.91
CA PHE A 170 -18.40 -19.24 3.67
C PHE A 170 -19.10 -18.63 4.90
N GLU A 171 -18.98 -17.31 5.09
CA GLU A 171 -19.56 -16.58 6.24
C GLU A 171 -19.17 -17.19 7.60
N GLN A 172 -17.95 -17.78 7.66
CA GLN A 172 -17.47 -18.39 8.89
C GLN A 172 -16.67 -17.38 9.71
N PRO A 173 -16.99 -17.24 11.03
CA PRO A 173 -16.21 -16.36 11.89
C PRO A 173 -14.80 -16.92 12.10
N VAL A 174 -13.82 -16.04 12.08
CA VAL A 174 -12.46 -16.40 12.49
C VAL A 174 -12.44 -16.68 13.99
N PRO A 175 -11.84 -17.78 14.47
CA PRO A 175 -11.80 -18.11 15.90
C PRO A 175 -11.19 -16.97 16.72
N GLN A 176 -11.76 -16.68 17.90
CA GLN A 176 -11.39 -15.53 18.72
C GLN A 176 -9.89 -15.50 19.11
N PHE A 177 -9.29 -16.66 19.39
CA PHE A 177 -7.87 -16.73 19.71
C PHE A 177 -6.99 -16.33 18.51
N VAL A 178 -7.41 -16.65 17.28
CA VAL A 178 -6.74 -16.20 16.06
C VAL A 178 -6.91 -14.69 15.90
N MET A 179 -8.15 -14.17 16.09
CA MET A 179 -8.42 -12.74 15.99
C MET A 179 -7.58 -11.92 16.97
N ASN A 180 -7.48 -12.34 18.23
CA ASN A 180 -6.65 -11.67 19.23
C ASN A 180 -5.17 -11.67 18.83
N THR A 181 -4.68 -12.78 18.25
CA THR A 181 -3.29 -12.90 17.81
C THR A 181 -3.01 -12.01 16.60
N VAL A 182 -3.85 -12.08 15.56
CA VAL A 182 -3.63 -11.26 14.34
C VAL A 182 -3.82 -9.78 14.62
N MET A 183 -4.69 -9.39 15.56
CA MET A 183 -4.84 -8.01 16.01
C MET A 183 -3.52 -7.44 16.57
N LEU A 184 -2.89 -8.15 17.50
CA LEU A 184 -1.62 -7.70 18.10
C LEU A 184 -0.50 -7.62 17.06
N LEU A 185 -0.42 -8.62 16.17
CA LEU A 185 0.56 -8.63 15.08
C LEU A 185 0.30 -7.50 14.08
N ALA A 186 -0.96 -7.21 13.76
CA ALA A 186 -1.35 -6.15 12.82
C ALA A 186 -1.01 -4.76 13.37
N TYR A 187 -1.34 -4.46 14.62
CA TYR A 187 -0.99 -3.18 15.22
C TYR A 187 0.52 -3.01 15.38
N GLY A 188 1.23 -4.07 15.78
CA GLY A 188 2.70 -4.07 15.79
C GLY A 188 3.29 -3.79 14.41
N MET A 189 2.71 -4.38 13.36
CA MET A 189 3.09 -4.14 11.97
C MET A 189 2.92 -2.67 11.58
N ILE A 190 1.77 -2.05 11.87
CA ILE A 190 1.50 -0.66 11.53
C ILE A 190 2.56 0.27 12.11
N VAL A 191 2.88 0.12 13.40
CA VAL A 191 3.90 0.95 14.05
C VAL A 191 5.27 0.73 13.45
N MET A 192 5.71 -0.53 13.33
CA MET A 192 7.04 -0.85 12.83
C MET A 192 7.26 -0.42 11.38
N ILE A 193 6.25 -0.58 10.51
CA ILE A 193 6.41 -0.23 9.11
C ILE A 193 6.42 1.29 8.90
N LEU A 194 5.63 2.06 9.68
CA LEU A 194 5.69 3.52 9.64
C LEU A 194 7.03 4.04 10.14
N MET A 195 7.59 3.44 11.19
CA MET A 195 8.95 3.78 11.65
C MET A 195 10.00 3.41 10.58
N SER A 196 9.90 2.24 9.98
CA SER A 196 10.80 1.81 8.89
C SER A 196 10.73 2.74 7.69
N LEU A 197 9.54 3.26 7.35
CA LEU A 197 9.37 4.28 6.33
C LEU A 197 10.18 5.54 6.65
N GLY A 198 10.12 6.01 7.91
CA GLY A 198 10.92 7.14 8.36
C GLY A 198 12.42 6.92 8.25
N VAL A 199 12.92 5.75 8.66
CA VAL A 199 14.32 5.37 8.50
C VAL A 199 14.71 5.34 7.01
N ALA A 200 13.89 4.71 6.18
CA ALA A 200 14.15 4.61 4.75
C ALA A 200 14.30 5.98 4.07
N LEU A 201 13.52 6.98 4.47
CA LEU A 201 13.63 8.36 3.96
C LEU A 201 15.02 8.97 4.20
N THR A 202 15.75 8.55 5.25
CA THR A 202 17.12 9.01 5.52
C THR A 202 18.17 8.28 4.72
N GLN A 203 17.87 7.08 4.22
CA GLN A 203 18.81 6.20 3.53
C GLN A 203 18.64 6.21 2.00
N MET A 204 17.49 6.73 1.52
CA MET A 204 17.23 6.82 0.09
C MET A 204 18.19 7.77 -0.60
N LYS A 205 18.79 7.30 -1.69
CA LYS A 205 19.61 8.13 -2.57
C LYS A 205 18.72 8.65 -3.70
N VAL A 206 18.68 9.96 -3.86
CA VAL A 206 17.98 10.61 -4.98
C VAL A 206 18.98 10.86 -6.09
N PHE A 207 18.95 10.05 -7.14
CA PHE A 207 19.90 10.17 -8.28
C PHE A 207 19.53 11.33 -9.20
N SER A 208 18.25 11.58 -9.42
CA SER A 208 17.75 12.73 -10.17
C SER A 208 16.60 13.39 -9.41
N PHE A 209 16.88 14.53 -8.79
CA PHE A 209 15.86 15.30 -8.08
C PHE A 209 14.73 15.75 -9.01
N LYS A 210 15.09 16.19 -10.23
CA LYS A 210 14.10 16.62 -11.23
C LYS A 210 13.14 15.50 -11.60
N ASP A 211 13.63 14.29 -11.84
CA ASP A 211 12.82 13.16 -12.24
C ASP A 211 11.94 12.66 -11.09
N ALA A 212 12.50 12.60 -9.88
CA ALA A 212 11.74 12.27 -8.68
C ALA A 212 10.58 13.26 -8.44
N VAL A 213 10.81 14.57 -8.64
CA VAL A 213 9.76 15.58 -8.49
C VAL A 213 8.69 15.42 -9.58
N ILE A 214 9.06 15.21 -10.84
CA ILE A 214 8.12 15.05 -11.96
C ILE A 214 7.22 13.82 -11.73
N THR A 215 7.81 12.65 -11.46
CA THR A 215 7.03 11.42 -11.29
C THR A 215 6.19 11.45 -10.02
N SER A 216 6.71 11.95 -8.90
CA SER A 216 5.97 12.08 -7.65
C SER A 216 4.79 13.06 -7.78
N THR A 217 5.01 14.23 -8.42
CA THR A 217 3.96 15.22 -8.66
C THR A 217 2.89 14.64 -9.56
N GLY A 218 3.27 13.96 -10.65
CA GLY A 218 2.34 13.25 -11.51
C GLY A 218 1.48 12.26 -10.74
N ARG A 219 2.09 11.43 -9.88
CA ARG A 219 1.37 10.43 -9.07
C ARG A 219 0.42 11.06 -8.05
N VAL A 220 0.88 12.08 -7.32
CA VAL A 220 0.11 12.74 -6.26
C VAL A 220 -1.08 13.54 -6.82
N ILE A 221 -0.96 14.09 -8.04
CA ILE A 221 -2.06 14.81 -8.70
C ILE A 221 -3.04 13.83 -9.36
N LEU A 222 -2.54 12.85 -10.12
CA LEU A 222 -3.38 11.91 -10.84
C LEU A 222 -4.18 10.99 -9.91
N GLY A 223 -3.60 10.61 -8.77
CA GLY A 223 -4.25 9.73 -7.80
C GLY A 223 -5.63 10.21 -7.36
N PRO A 224 -5.74 11.38 -6.72
CA PRO A 224 -7.03 11.93 -6.29
C PRO A 224 -8.01 12.16 -7.45
N ILE A 225 -7.53 12.59 -8.62
CA ILE A 225 -8.37 12.83 -9.79
C ILE A 225 -9.04 11.55 -10.27
N ILE A 226 -8.25 10.47 -10.43
CA ILE A 226 -8.76 9.18 -10.88
C ILE A 226 -9.70 8.60 -9.81
N GLY A 227 -9.34 8.70 -8.52
CA GLY A 227 -10.20 8.27 -7.42
C GLY A 227 -11.52 9.01 -7.40
N PHE A 228 -11.51 10.33 -7.59
CA PHE A 228 -12.72 11.14 -7.64
C PHE A 228 -13.61 10.78 -8.83
N ILE A 229 -13.02 10.53 -10.01
CA ILE A 229 -13.76 10.09 -11.21
C ILE A 229 -14.43 8.74 -10.93
N LEU A 230 -13.73 7.77 -10.33
CA LEU A 230 -14.28 6.48 -9.97
C LEU A 230 -15.45 6.62 -8.97
N ILE A 231 -15.28 7.44 -7.92
CA ILE A 231 -16.33 7.74 -6.95
C ILE A 231 -17.60 8.26 -7.65
N LYS A 232 -17.44 9.16 -8.63
CA LYS A 232 -18.57 9.73 -9.38
C LYS A 232 -19.23 8.71 -10.31
N ILE A 233 -18.44 7.88 -11.00
CA ILE A 233 -18.97 6.87 -11.93
C ILE A 233 -19.81 5.82 -11.18
N PHE A 234 -19.33 5.37 -10.02
CA PHE A 234 -19.99 4.32 -9.23
C PHE A 234 -20.95 4.89 -8.16
N GLY A 235 -21.09 6.21 -8.06
CA GLY A 235 -22.01 6.85 -7.10
C GLY A 235 -21.63 6.57 -5.64
N LEU A 236 -20.33 6.37 -5.33
CA LEU A 236 -19.89 6.06 -3.97
C LEU A 236 -20.11 7.24 -3.04
N THR A 237 -20.53 6.95 -1.81
CA THR A 237 -20.79 7.95 -0.76
C THR A 237 -20.20 7.52 0.59
N GLY A 238 -20.15 8.44 1.56
CA GLY A 238 -19.75 8.14 2.94
C GLY A 238 -18.36 7.52 3.05
N VAL A 239 -18.24 6.46 3.84
CA VAL A 239 -16.98 5.75 4.12
C VAL A 239 -16.35 5.20 2.84
N SER A 240 -17.15 4.59 1.97
CA SER A 240 -16.71 4.00 0.70
C SER A 240 -15.99 5.03 -0.20
N ALA A 241 -16.61 6.19 -0.38
CA ALA A 241 -16.02 7.27 -1.17
C ALA A 241 -14.73 7.80 -0.54
N GLY A 242 -14.74 8.01 0.78
CA GLY A 242 -13.58 8.48 1.51
C GLY A 242 -12.39 7.53 1.45
N VAL A 243 -12.62 6.23 1.62
CA VAL A 243 -11.58 5.21 1.53
C VAL A 243 -11.00 5.13 0.12
N VAL A 244 -11.84 5.13 -0.93
CA VAL A 244 -11.36 5.12 -2.32
C VAL A 244 -10.53 6.36 -2.61
N LEU A 245 -10.95 7.55 -2.15
CA LEU A 245 -10.19 8.77 -2.32
C LEU A 245 -8.84 8.72 -1.61
N ILE A 246 -8.81 8.28 -0.34
CA ILE A 246 -7.56 8.13 0.42
C ILE A 246 -6.63 7.14 -0.28
N GLN A 247 -7.10 5.94 -0.60
CA GLN A 247 -6.30 4.88 -1.20
C GLN A 247 -5.74 5.28 -2.57
N SER A 248 -6.53 5.96 -3.39
CA SER A 248 -6.08 6.48 -4.69
C SER A 248 -5.04 7.58 -4.56
N SER A 249 -5.12 8.38 -3.50
CA SER A 249 -4.22 9.52 -3.24
C SER A 249 -2.88 9.12 -2.60
N MET A 250 -2.72 7.85 -2.23
CA MET A 250 -1.48 7.40 -1.61
C MET A 250 -0.28 7.57 -2.56
N PRO A 251 0.89 8.00 -2.05
CA PRO A 251 2.13 8.05 -2.82
C PRO A 251 2.54 6.65 -3.26
N SER A 252 3.55 6.55 -4.10
CA SER A 252 4.13 5.28 -4.54
C SER A 252 4.58 4.43 -3.35
N ALA A 253 4.37 3.12 -3.44
CA ALA A 253 4.84 2.21 -2.40
C ALA A 253 6.36 2.12 -2.38
N ILE A 254 6.94 2.15 -1.17
CA ILE A 254 8.40 1.97 -0.98
C ILE A 254 8.88 0.62 -1.52
N LEU A 255 8.00 -0.37 -1.56
CA LEU A 255 8.30 -1.70 -2.10
C LEU A 255 8.66 -1.65 -3.58
N CYS A 256 8.20 -0.66 -4.35
CA CYS A 256 8.62 -0.46 -5.74
C CYS A 256 10.13 -0.18 -5.82
N TYR A 257 10.64 0.71 -4.96
CA TYR A 257 12.05 1.01 -4.85
C TYR A 257 12.87 -0.20 -4.38
N LEU A 258 12.40 -0.91 -3.35
CA LEU A 258 13.10 -2.08 -2.82
C LEU A 258 13.20 -3.20 -3.86
N VAL A 259 12.14 -3.50 -4.58
CA VAL A 259 12.14 -4.50 -5.65
C VAL A 259 13.07 -4.08 -6.79
N ALA A 260 13.02 -2.83 -7.22
CA ALA A 260 13.92 -2.31 -8.24
C ALA A 260 15.39 -2.42 -7.79
N SER A 261 15.72 -2.06 -6.56
CA SER A 261 17.09 -2.15 -6.03
C SER A 261 17.61 -3.59 -5.90
N MET A 262 16.73 -4.56 -5.64
CA MET A 262 17.10 -5.97 -5.51
C MET A 262 17.33 -6.64 -6.86
N TYR A 263 16.52 -6.30 -7.86
CA TYR A 263 16.48 -7.05 -9.12
C TYR A 263 17.05 -6.28 -10.34
N SER A 264 17.23 -4.96 -10.23
CA SER A 264 17.84 -4.14 -11.29
C SER A 264 19.01 -3.28 -10.77
N PRO A 265 19.99 -3.84 -10.06
CA PRO A 265 21.03 -3.05 -9.38
C PRO A 265 21.94 -2.28 -10.32
N LYS A 266 22.12 -2.73 -11.58
CA LYS A 266 23.02 -2.10 -12.57
C LYS A 266 22.35 -0.98 -13.35
N GLU A 267 21.04 -1.00 -13.51
CA GLU A 267 20.27 -0.02 -14.30
C GLU A 267 19.76 1.16 -13.45
N ILE A 268 19.90 1.08 -12.11
CA ILE A 268 19.55 2.17 -11.20
C ILE A 268 20.68 3.19 -11.06
N VAL A 269 21.90 2.81 -11.40
CA VAL A 269 23.13 3.58 -11.17
C VAL A 269 23.49 4.46 -12.38
N ASP A 270 22.96 4.16 -13.55
CA ASP A 270 23.15 4.92 -14.80
C ASP A 270 21.93 5.78 -15.11
#